data_2485bbba76ef7504e56efa329727d819
#
_entry.id   2485bbba76ef7504e56efa329727d819
#
_cell.length_a   1.000
_cell.length_b   1.000
_cell.length_c   1.000
_cell.angle_alpha   90.00
_cell.angle_beta   90.00
_cell.angle_gamma   90.00
#
_symmetry.space_group_name_H-M   'P 1'
#
loop_
_entity.id
_entity.type
_entity.pdbx_description
1 polymer ?
#
loop_
_entity_poly.entity_id
_entity_poly.type
_entity_poly.pdbx_seq_one_letter_code
_entity_poly.pdbx_strand_id
1 'polypeptide(L)'
;MFLLRAYLILVFGDIPAISMIMRIKGHNGIIPCRMCKITGLRVPDARATTHYVPLDRSQHPLVQDSPDDTVVVKYNPLSLPLRTHSEFLKQAHDVQFALTTAESERLAKRSGVKGIPILSCLSSLEFPTSFPYDFMHLIFENVLKNLVLLWTGKYKNLNEGSGAYQLPKKVWDAIGAATAALGSSIPGAFGARPPNVAEAGSASTADTWCFWLCYLGPILLSQRFKRRIYFKHFVDLAQLIHICLQFEITATEIQKLRIGFAKWVEKYEQYVIDQLS
;
A
#
# COMPACT_ATOMS: atom_id res chain seq x y z
N MET A 1 -27.28 -15.32 37.36
CA MET A 1 -25.86 -15.20 36.96
C MET A 1 -25.72 -15.76 35.55
N PHE A 2 -25.26 -14.97 34.58
CA PHE A 2 -24.99 -15.47 33.23
C PHE A 2 -23.48 -15.43 32.95
N LEU A 3 -22.99 -16.35 32.13
CA LEU A 3 -21.59 -16.40 31.73
C LEU A 3 -21.42 -15.65 30.40
N LEU A 4 -20.79 -14.49 30.45
CA LEU A 4 -20.40 -13.75 29.24
C LEU A 4 -19.14 -14.39 28.64
N ARG A 5 -19.22 -14.76 27.36
CA ARG A 5 -18.06 -15.19 26.57
C ARG A 5 -17.82 -14.17 25.48
N ALA A 6 -16.60 -13.61 25.42
CA ALA A 6 -16.18 -12.66 24.39
C ALA A 6 -14.95 -13.21 23.66
N TYR A 7 -14.92 -13.03 22.35
CA TYR A 7 -13.83 -13.48 21.49
C TYR A 7 -13.30 -12.31 20.68
N LEU A 8 -11.99 -12.09 20.72
CA LEU A 8 -11.32 -11.18 19.79
C LEU A 8 -11.12 -11.90 18.45
N ILE A 9 -11.72 -11.38 17.38
CA ILE A 9 -11.68 -12.02 16.06
C ILE A 9 -10.90 -11.21 15.03
N LEU A 10 -10.84 -9.88 15.19
CA LEU A 10 -10.14 -8.97 14.27
C LEU A 10 -9.42 -7.89 15.07
N VAL A 11 -8.25 -7.48 14.58
CA VAL A 11 -7.43 -6.40 15.14
C VAL A 11 -7.11 -5.41 14.04
N PHE A 12 -7.61 -4.18 14.18
CA PHE A 12 -7.39 -3.09 13.23
C PHE A 12 -6.41 -2.07 13.78
N GLY A 13 -5.68 -1.44 12.90
CA GLY A 13 -4.77 -0.35 13.21
C GLY A 13 -3.89 0.00 12.03
N ASP A 14 -3.15 1.09 12.15
CA ASP A 14 -2.21 1.53 11.13
C ASP A 14 -1.12 0.48 10.86
N ILE A 15 -0.38 0.65 9.76
CA ILE A 15 0.65 -0.31 9.35
C ILE A 15 1.75 -0.47 10.43
N PRO A 16 2.28 0.59 11.05
CA PRO A 16 3.25 0.50 12.13
C PRO A 16 2.71 -0.22 13.37
N ALA A 17 1.53 0.16 13.88
CA ALA A 17 0.95 -0.43 15.08
C ALA A 17 0.71 -1.94 14.91
N ILE A 18 0.08 -2.35 13.81
CA ILE A 18 -0.14 -3.78 13.55
C ILE A 18 1.18 -4.53 13.34
N SER A 19 2.18 -3.91 12.71
CA SER A 19 3.50 -4.53 12.59
C SER A 19 4.16 -4.77 13.94
N MET A 20 3.94 -3.89 14.91
CA MET A 20 4.40 -4.05 16.30
C MET A 20 3.64 -5.17 17.02
N ILE A 21 2.31 -5.18 16.94
CA ILE A 21 1.44 -6.19 17.56
C ILE A 21 1.74 -7.59 17.01
N MET A 22 1.88 -7.72 15.70
CA MET A 22 2.25 -8.99 15.04
C MET A 22 3.73 -9.34 15.20
N ARG A 23 4.55 -8.48 15.76
CA ARG A 23 6.01 -8.65 15.82
C ARG A 23 6.64 -8.96 14.46
N ILE A 24 6.27 -8.20 13.43
CA ILE A 24 6.90 -8.24 12.11
C ILE A 24 7.81 -7.04 11.88
N LYS A 25 8.72 -7.15 10.91
CA LYS A 25 9.64 -6.05 10.54
C LYS A 25 8.92 -4.90 9.81
N GLY A 26 7.77 -5.19 9.19
CA GLY A 26 6.99 -4.21 8.43
C GLY A 26 7.81 -3.57 7.31
N HIS A 27 7.57 -2.29 7.01
CA HIS A 27 8.18 -1.57 5.90
C HIS A 27 9.72 -1.50 5.94
N ASN A 28 10.34 -1.75 7.08
CA ASN A 28 11.79 -1.80 7.23
C ASN A 28 12.38 -3.20 6.94
N GLY A 29 11.54 -4.19 6.67
CA GLY A 29 11.97 -5.57 6.38
C GLY A 29 12.13 -5.84 4.89
N ILE A 30 12.95 -6.84 4.58
CA ILE A 30 13.05 -7.37 3.20
C ILE A 30 11.72 -8.04 2.79
N ILE A 31 10.99 -8.64 3.74
CA ILE A 31 9.66 -9.18 3.53
C ILE A 31 8.68 -8.33 4.35
N PRO A 32 8.22 -7.19 3.80
CA PRO A 32 7.51 -6.17 4.58
C PRO A 32 6.03 -6.48 4.77
N CYS A 33 5.44 -7.29 3.89
CA CYS A 33 4.01 -7.54 3.89
C CYS A 33 3.59 -8.47 5.03
N ARG A 34 2.50 -8.11 5.74
CA ARG A 34 1.91 -8.98 6.77
C ARG A 34 1.15 -10.16 6.17
N MET A 35 0.61 -10.00 4.94
CA MET A 35 -0.25 -11.00 4.30
C MET A 35 0.53 -11.98 3.41
N CYS A 36 1.58 -11.53 2.73
CA CYS A 36 2.35 -12.35 1.80
C CYS A 36 3.85 -12.29 2.06
N LYS A 37 4.58 -13.20 1.41
CA LYS A 37 6.04 -13.35 1.52
C LYS A 37 6.78 -12.74 0.33
N ILE A 38 6.18 -11.75 -0.33
CA ILE A 38 6.86 -11.04 -1.41
C ILE A 38 8.13 -10.37 -0.88
N THR A 39 9.25 -10.57 -1.58
CA THR A 39 10.55 -10.11 -1.13
C THR A 39 10.88 -8.75 -1.73
N GLY A 40 11.26 -7.79 -0.90
CA GLY A 40 11.71 -6.47 -1.34
C GLY A 40 13.11 -6.49 -1.95
N LEU A 41 13.35 -5.55 -2.82
CA LEU A 41 14.66 -5.26 -3.41
C LEU A 41 15.17 -3.94 -2.86
N ARG A 42 16.49 -3.78 -2.82
CA ARG A 42 17.09 -2.48 -2.50
C ARG A 42 17.01 -1.57 -3.71
N VAL A 43 16.78 -0.29 -3.47
CA VAL A 43 16.90 0.72 -4.52
C VAL A 43 18.39 0.77 -4.92
N PRO A 44 18.73 0.62 -6.21
CA PRO A 44 20.10 0.75 -6.68
C PRO A 44 20.71 2.08 -6.22
N ASP A 45 21.97 2.06 -5.85
CA ASP A 45 22.79 3.23 -5.45
C ASP A 45 22.24 4.07 -4.26
N ALA A 46 21.14 3.63 -3.62
CA ALA A 46 20.63 4.31 -2.44
C ALA A 46 21.54 4.08 -1.23
N ARG A 47 21.94 5.17 -0.55
CA ARG A 47 22.71 5.11 0.70
C ARG A 47 21.93 4.48 1.85
N ALA A 48 20.59 4.58 1.83
CA ALA A 48 19.70 4.00 2.84
C ALA A 48 19.25 2.61 2.43
N THR A 49 18.91 1.76 3.43
CA THR A 49 18.32 0.43 3.22
C THR A 49 16.82 0.55 2.86
N THR A 50 16.54 1.27 1.78
CA THR A 50 15.16 1.38 1.28
C THR A 50 14.85 0.17 0.41
N HIS A 51 13.81 -0.56 0.79
CA HIS A 51 13.29 -1.67 0.01
C HIS A 51 12.06 -1.22 -0.76
N TYR A 52 11.92 -1.70 -1.99
CA TYR A 52 10.69 -1.64 -2.75
C TYR A 52 10.33 -3.03 -3.24
N VAL A 53 9.09 -3.25 -3.61
CA VAL A 53 8.55 -4.60 -3.83
C VAL A 53 7.83 -4.67 -5.18
N PRO A 54 8.56 -4.61 -6.31
CA PRO A 54 7.96 -4.71 -7.62
C PRO A 54 7.48 -6.14 -7.89
N LEU A 55 6.42 -6.27 -8.69
CA LEU A 55 5.95 -7.55 -9.21
C LEU A 55 6.91 -8.10 -10.25
N ASP A 56 7.31 -7.28 -11.23
CA ASP A 56 8.31 -7.62 -12.23
C ASP A 56 9.68 -7.11 -11.78
N ARG A 57 10.62 -8.02 -11.66
CA ARG A 57 11.96 -7.80 -11.09
C ARG A 57 13.07 -8.11 -12.10
N SER A 58 12.70 -8.45 -13.33
CA SER A 58 13.62 -8.93 -14.36
C SER A 58 14.74 -7.94 -14.70
N GLN A 59 14.49 -6.65 -14.54
CA GLN A 59 15.46 -5.60 -14.85
C GLN A 59 16.33 -5.18 -13.64
N HIS A 60 16.12 -5.79 -12.46
CA HIS A 60 16.86 -5.40 -11.27
C HIS A 60 18.20 -6.14 -11.17
N PRO A 61 19.35 -5.45 -10.98
CA PRO A 61 20.68 -6.07 -10.93
C PRO A 61 20.79 -7.23 -9.93
N LEU A 62 20.23 -7.10 -8.73
CA LEU A 62 20.23 -8.16 -7.72
C LEU A 62 19.49 -9.45 -8.15
N VAL A 63 18.66 -9.36 -9.18
CA VAL A 63 17.95 -10.52 -9.73
C VAL A 63 18.66 -11.04 -10.97
N GLN A 64 19.12 -10.16 -11.86
CA GLN A 64 19.87 -10.53 -13.08
C GLN A 64 21.18 -11.24 -12.76
N ASP A 65 21.92 -10.71 -11.77
CA ASP A 65 23.25 -11.24 -11.39
C ASP A 65 23.15 -12.36 -10.33
N SER A 66 21.95 -12.78 -9.95
CA SER A 66 21.78 -13.80 -8.93
C SER A 66 22.09 -15.18 -9.50
N PRO A 67 23.02 -15.92 -8.88
CA PRO A 67 23.29 -17.32 -9.23
C PRO A 67 22.22 -18.27 -8.68
N ASP A 68 21.25 -17.78 -7.92
CA ASP A 68 20.24 -18.55 -7.21
C ASP A 68 18.96 -18.65 -8.03
N ASP A 69 18.71 -19.81 -8.63
CA ASP A 69 17.50 -20.09 -9.42
C ASP A 69 16.20 -20.03 -8.60
N THR A 70 16.28 -19.95 -7.27
CA THR A 70 15.12 -19.79 -6.40
C THR A 70 14.66 -18.32 -6.29
N VAL A 71 15.41 -17.39 -6.84
CA VAL A 71 15.05 -15.97 -6.85
C VAL A 71 13.86 -15.75 -7.78
N VAL A 72 12.75 -15.30 -7.21
CA VAL A 72 11.54 -15.02 -7.99
C VAL A 72 11.78 -13.79 -8.87
N VAL A 73 11.73 -13.97 -10.18
CA VAL A 73 11.89 -12.90 -11.17
C VAL A 73 10.60 -12.09 -11.35
N LYS A 74 9.45 -12.77 -11.29
CA LYS A 74 8.14 -12.12 -11.45
C LYS A 74 7.10 -12.76 -10.54
N TYR A 75 6.38 -11.91 -9.80
CA TYR A 75 5.25 -12.34 -9.00
C TYR A 75 3.94 -12.21 -9.79
N ASN A 76 3.09 -13.23 -9.69
CA ASN A 76 1.71 -13.13 -10.18
C ASN A 76 0.85 -12.43 -9.11
N PRO A 77 0.28 -11.24 -9.36
CA PRO A 77 -0.50 -10.51 -8.37
C PRO A 77 -1.79 -11.23 -7.94
N LEU A 78 -2.28 -12.17 -8.74
CA LEU A 78 -3.45 -13.00 -8.41
C LEU A 78 -3.10 -14.25 -7.59
N SER A 79 -1.80 -14.56 -7.46
CA SER A 79 -1.30 -15.75 -6.77
C SER A 79 -0.01 -15.44 -6.01
N LEU A 80 -0.05 -14.45 -5.14
CA LEU A 80 1.08 -14.11 -4.27
C LEU A 80 1.32 -15.21 -3.24
N PRO A 81 2.58 -15.44 -2.82
CA PRO A 81 2.92 -16.42 -1.78
C PRO A 81 2.39 -15.93 -0.42
N LEU A 82 1.19 -16.33 -0.05
CA LEU A 82 0.56 -15.92 1.21
C LEU A 82 1.23 -16.58 2.42
N ARG A 83 1.17 -15.88 3.56
CA ARG A 83 1.54 -16.45 4.86
C ARG A 83 0.38 -17.31 5.36
N THR A 84 0.69 -18.43 6.00
CA THR A 84 -0.29 -19.23 6.74
C THR A 84 -0.09 -19.04 8.24
N HIS A 85 -1.12 -19.31 9.03
CA HIS A 85 -1.07 -19.23 10.49
C HIS A 85 0.04 -20.12 11.08
N SER A 86 0.05 -21.39 10.68
CA SER A 86 1.02 -22.37 11.18
C SER A 86 2.46 -22.00 10.81
N GLU A 87 2.71 -21.57 9.57
CA GLU A 87 4.03 -21.11 9.14
C GLU A 87 4.47 -19.85 9.89
N PHE A 88 3.56 -18.90 10.09
CA PHE A 88 3.85 -17.68 10.82
C PHE A 88 4.26 -17.96 12.26
N LEU A 89 3.50 -18.78 12.98
CA LEU A 89 3.82 -19.15 14.37
C LEU A 89 5.10 -19.97 14.47
N LYS A 90 5.35 -20.88 13.53
CA LYS A 90 6.61 -21.60 13.46
C LYS A 90 7.81 -20.66 13.31
N GLN A 91 7.74 -19.73 12.35
CA GLN A 91 8.79 -18.71 12.14
C GLN A 91 8.98 -17.84 13.40
N ALA A 92 7.89 -17.45 14.07
CA ALA A 92 7.93 -16.68 15.30
C ALA A 92 8.64 -17.44 16.43
N HIS A 93 8.35 -18.73 16.58
CA HIS A 93 8.98 -19.61 17.54
C HIS A 93 10.48 -19.77 17.23
N ASP A 94 10.84 -20.08 15.98
CA ASP A 94 12.22 -20.28 15.56
C ASP A 94 13.08 -19.03 15.85
N VAL A 95 12.54 -17.83 15.62
CA VAL A 95 13.20 -16.56 15.95
C VAL A 95 13.33 -16.35 17.46
N GLN A 96 12.26 -16.63 18.23
CA GLN A 96 12.20 -16.37 19.68
C GLN A 96 13.17 -17.29 20.44
N PHE A 97 13.33 -18.54 20.01
CA PHE A 97 14.12 -19.56 20.68
C PHE A 97 15.43 -19.88 19.95
N ALA A 98 15.89 -19.01 19.06
CA ALA A 98 17.20 -19.14 18.44
C ALA A 98 18.33 -19.14 19.49
N LEU A 99 19.32 -19.99 19.31
CA LEU A 99 20.40 -20.17 20.29
C LEU A 99 21.30 -18.94 20.44
N THR A 100 21.40 -18.11 19.41
CA THR A 100 22.21 -16.89 19.41
C THR A 100 21.45 -15.71 18.85
N THR A 101 21.83 -14.48 19.24
CA THR A 101 21.28 -13.24 18.70
C THR A 101 21.48 -13.16 17.19
N ALA A 102 22.66 -13.54 16.69
CA ALA A 102 22.97 -13.56 15.26
C ALA A 102 22.04 -14.48 14.48
N GLU A 103 21.75 -15.66 15.00
CA GLU A 103 20.80 -16.60 14.40
C GLU A 103 19.37 -16.04 14.42
N SER A 104 18.93 -15.48 15.54
CA SER A 104 17.63 -14.82 15.68
C SER A 104 17.46 -13.70 14.63
N GLU A 105 18.46 -12.85 14.46
CA GLU A 105 18.44 -11.77 13.47
C GLU A 105 18.41 -12.31 12.03
N ARG A 106 19.16 -13.36 11.74
CA ARG A 106 19.18 -14.02 10.43
C ARG A 106 17.79 -14.58 10.09
N LEU A 107 17.17 -15.31 11.01
CA LEU A 107 15.83 -15.87 10.86
C LEU A 107 14.77 -14.77 10.70
N ALA A 108 14.85 -13.72 11.52
CA ALA A 108 13.95 -12.57 11.43
C ALA A 108 14.12 -11.80 10.12
N LYS A 109 15.32 -11.70 9.56
CA LYS A 109 15.57 -11.10 8.25
C LYS A 109 14.94 -11.95 7.13
N ARG A 110 15.07 -13.26 7.21
CA ARG A 110 14.57 -14.21 6.22
C ARG A 110 13.06 -14.32 6.18
N SER A 111 12.38 -14.24 7.33
CA SER A 111 10.92 -14.40 7.44
C SER A 111 10.15 -13.09 7.52
N GLY A 112 10.81 -12.02 7.96
CA GLY A 112 10.16 -10.76 8.33
C GLY A 112 9.48 -10.80 9.71
N VAL A 113 9.51 -11.93 10.43
CA VAL A 113 8.91 -12.12 11.77
C VAL A 113 9.98 -11.92 12.83
N LYS A 114 9.69 -11.21 13.93
CA LYS A 114 10.65 -10.88 15.00
C LYS A 114 10.51 -11.72 16.27
N GLY A 115 9.54 -12.61 16.33
CA GLY A 115 9.28 -13.46 17.50
C GLY A 115 7.78 -13.63 17.75
N ILE A 116 7.41 -14.33 18.84
CA ILE A 116 6.05 -14.71 19.17
C ILE A 116 5.22 -13.50 19.58
N PRO A 117 4.12 -13.17 18.86
CA PRO A 117 3.21 -12.10 19.26
C PRO A 117 2.45 -12.47 20.55
N ILE A 118 2.22 -11.50 21.44
CA ILE A 118 1.45 -11.75 22.67
C ILE A 118 0.03 -12.25 22.36
N LEU A 119 -0.59 -11.76 21.30
CA LEU A 119 -1.94 -12.14 20.90
C LEU A 119 -2.05 -13.56 20.34
N SER A 120 -0.93 -14.25 20.09
CA SER A 120 -0.94 -15.65 19.65
C SER A 120 -1.43 -16.62 20.73
N CYS A 121 -1.56 -16.19 22.00
CA CYS A 121 -2.22 -16.97 23.05
C CYS A 121 -3.75 -17.05 22.89
N LEU A 122 -4.35 -16.22 22.04
CA LEU A 122 -5.79 -16.22 21.77
C LEU A 122 -6.11 -17.14 20.60
N SER A 123 -6.73 -18.27 20.88
CA SER A 123 -7.12 -19.27 19.87
C SER A 123 -8.18 -18.77 18.87
N SER A 124 -8.81 -17.62 19.13
CA SER A 124 -9.77 -16.99 18.24
C SER A 124 -9.12 -16.16 17.12
N LEU A 125 -7.80 -15.92 17.20
CA LEU A 125 -7.07 -15.15 16.17
C LEU A 125 -6.28 -16.08 15.25
N GLU A 126 -6.36 -15.79 13.97
CA GLU A 126 -5.60 -16.46 12.91
C GLU A 126 -4.63 -15.48 12.25
N PHE A 127 -3.33 -15.79 12.30
CA PHE A 127 -2.29 -14.97 11.67
C PHE A 127 -2.09 -15.37 10.21
N PRO A 128 -2.06 -14.39 9.26
CA PRO A 128 -2.26 -12.95 9.45
C PRO A 128 -3.71 -12.48 9.26
N THR A 129 -4.66 -13.37 8.96
CA THR A 129 -6.00 -13.04 8.46
C THR A 129 -6.85 -12.24 9.43
N SER A 130 -6.65 -12.43 10.75
CA SER A 130 -7.29 -11.60 11.79
C SER A 130 -6.71 -10.18 11.91
N PHE A 131 -5.74 -9.81 11.07
CA PHE A 131 -5.09 -8.49 11.07
C PHE A 131 -5.22 -7.81 9.71
N PRO A 132 -6.43 -7.47 9.25
CA PRO A 132 -6.64 -6.86 7.94
C PRO A 132 -5.97 -5.49 7.85
N TYR A 133 -5.74 -5.03 6.62
CA TYR A 133 -5.25 -3.67 6.40
C TYR A 133 -6.30 -2.65 6.79
N ASP A 134 -5.89 -1.59 7.45
CA ASP A 134 -6.68 -0.39 7.60
C ASP A 134 -6.82 0.28 6.23
N PHE A 135 -8.05 0.34 5.76
CA PHE A 135 -8.36 0.83 4.43
C PHE A 135 -8.04 2.32 4.27
N MET A 136 -8.29 3.12 5.31
CA MET A 136 -8.05 4.55 5.28
C MET A 136 -6.57 4.88 5.16
N HIS A 137 -5.74 4.27 6.02
CA HIS A 137 -4.30 4.49 5.99
C HIS A 137 -3.68 3.89 4.72
N LEU A 138 -4.13 2.70 4.28
CA LEU A 138 -3.57 2.07 3.10
C LEU A 138 -3.86 2.88 1.83
N ILE A 139 -5.12 3.23 1.59
CA ILE A 139 -5.55 3.84 0.33
C ILE A 139 -5.33 5.35 0.33
N PHE A 140 -5.92 6.06 1.30
CA PHE A 140 -5.97 7.52 1.23
C PHE A 140 -4.69 8.16 1.75
N GLU A 141 -4.07 7.60 2.78
CA GLU A 141 -2.85 8.16 3.34
C GLU A 141 -1.55 7.61 2.75
N ASN A 142 -1.60 6.47 2.07
CA ASN A 142 -0.42 5.93 1.39
C ASN A 142 -0.56 5.93 -0.14
N VAL A 143 -1.47 5.13 -0.71
CA VAL A 143 -1.53 4.96 -2.17
C VAL A 143 -1.83 6.30 -2.86
N LEU A 144 -2.87 7.01 -2.47
CA LEU A 144 -3.27 8.26 -3.11
C LEU A 144 -2.24 9.37 -2.89
N LYS A 145 -1.73 9.54 -1.67
CA LYS A 145 -0.67 10.52 -1.39
C LYS A 145 0.59 10.25 -2.21
N ASN A 146 0.99 8.99 -2.35
CA ASN A 146 2.13 8.62 -3.17
C ASN A 146 1.89 8.91 -4.67
N LEU A 147 0.69 8.66 -5.19
CA LEU A 147 0.33 9.06 -6.55
C LEU A 147 0.44 10.58 -6.75
N VAL A 148 -0.06 11.36 -5.80
CA VAL A 148 0.07 12.82 -5.84
C VAL A 148 1.54 13.26 -5.82
N LEU A 149 2.36 12.64 -4.98
CA LEU A 149 3.80 12.92 -4.94
C LEU A 149 4.48 12.59 -6.28
N LEU A 150 4.12 11.48 -6.92
CA LEU A 150 4.59 11.12 -8.26
C LEU A 150 4.16 12.16 -9.30
N TRP A 151 2.87 12.52 -9.34
CA TRP A 151 2.37 13.51 -10.30
C TRP A 151 2.96 14.89 -10.11
N THR A 152 3.42 15.23 -8.92
CA THR A 152 4.03 16.53 -8.60
C THR A 152 5.57 16.50 -8.63
N GLY A 153 6.20 15.36 -8.97
CA GLY A 153 7.65 15.21 -8.99
C GLY A 153 8.33 15.26 -7.61
N LYS A 154 7.59 14.97 -6.54
CA LYS A 154 8.08 15.07 -5.15
C LYS A 154 8.27 13.70 -4.47
N TYR A 155 8.15 12.60 -5.21
CA TYR A 155 8.22 11.27 -4.62
C TYR A 155 9.68 10.88 -4.34
N LYS A 156 10.08 10.92 -3.07
CA LYS A 156 11.35 10.38 -2.53
C LYS A 156 12.63 10.72 -3.34
N ASN A 157 12.65 11.85 -4.01
CA ASN A 157 13.74 12.26 -4.92
C ASN A 157 14.04 11.25 -6.04
N LEU A 158 13.12 10.32 -6.32
CA LEU A 158 13.26 9.36 -7.42
C LEU A 158 13.03 9.98 -8.79
N ASN A 159 12.57 11.23 -8.83
CA ASN A 159 12.27 11.90 -10.08
C ASN A 159 12.54 13.39 -10.00
N GLU A 160 13.70 13.76 -10.41
CA GLU A 160 13.92 15.10 -10.96
C GLU A 160 13.34 15.22 -12.38
N GLY A 161 12.57 14.21 -12.81
CA GLY A 161 12.32 13.93 -14.18
C GLY A 161 11.05 14.51 -14.75
N SER A 162 11.06 14.46 -15.98
CA SER A 162 10.17 14.84 -17.06
C SER A 162 9.12 13.78 -17.40
N GLY A 163 8.73 12.90 -16.47
CA GLY A 163 7.77 11.83 -16.72
C GLY A 163 6.45 12.36 -17.29
N ALA A 164 5.90 11.70 -18.30
CA ALA A 164 4.64 12.12 -18.94
C ALA A 164 3.42 12.03 -18.00
N TYR A 165 3.58 11.38 -16.84
CA TYR A 165 2.61 11.34 -15.74
C TYR A 165 2.67 12.58 -14.84
N GLN A 166 3.69 13.41 -14.96
CA GLN A 166 3.83 14.60 -14.11
C GLN A 166 2.93 15.72 -14.60
N LEU A 167 2.31 16.39 -13.64
CA LEU A 167 1.52 17.59 -13.86
C LEU A 167 2.42 18.82 -13.68
N PRO A 168 2.35 19.81 -14.56
CA PRO A 168 3.00 21.09 -14.34
C PRO A 168 2.54 21.72 -13.01
N LYS A 169 3.47 22.35 -12.27
CA LYS A 169 3.15 22.98 -10.98
C LYS A 169 1.92 23.90 -11.06
N LYS A 170 1.82 24.72 -12.09
CA LYS A 170 0.67 25.62 -12.30
C LYS A 170 -0.67 24.87 -12.43
N VAL A 171 -0.65 23.69 -13.05
CA VAL A 171 -1.85 22.85 -13.19
C VAL A 171 -2.26 22.28 -11.84
N TRP A 172 -1.30 21.77 -11.07
CA TRP A 172 -1.58 21.25 -9.73
C TRP A 172 -2.04 22.33 -8.77
N ASP A 173 -1.42 23.50 -8.78
CA ASP A 173 -1.84 24.66 -7.97
C ASP A 173 -3.29 25.07 -8.32
N ALA A 174 -3.66 25.08 -9.60
CA ALA A 174 -5.02 25.37 -10.04
C ALA A 174 -6.04 24.31 -9.59
N ILE A 175 -5.65 23.03 -9.58
CA ILE A 175 -6.48 21.93 -9.05
C ILE A 175 -6.70 22.11 -7.55
N GLY A 176 -5.65 22.46 -6.80
CA GLY A 176 -5.76 22.71 -5.37
C GLY A 176 -6.67 23.90 -5.04
N ALA A 177 -6.50 25.02 -5.76
CA ALA A 177 -7.35 26.19 -5.60
C ALA A 177 -8.83 25.89 -5.94
N ALA A 178 -9.08 25.14 -7.03
CA ALA A 178 -10.43 24.72 -7.39
C ALA A 178 -11.04 23.79 -6.33
N THR A 179 -10.25 22.87 -5.76
CA THR A 179 -10.69 22.00 -4.66
C THR A 179 -11.19 22.82 -3.47
N ALA A 180 -10.40 23.79 -3.01
CA ALA A 180 -10.76 24.65 -1.89
C ALA A 180 -11.99 25.53 -2.19
N ALA A 181 -12.08 26.09 -3.40
CA ALA A 181 -13.20 26.93 -3.81
C ALA A 181 -14.54 26.19 -3.84
N LEU A 182 -14.55 24.90 -4.17
CA LEU A 182 -15.75 24.05 -4.15
C LEU A 182 -16.26 23.77 -2.73
N GLY A 183 -15.43 23.95 -1.71
CA GLY A 183 -15.80 23.61 -0.32
C GLY A 183 -17.04 24.34 0.19
N SER A 184 -17.34 25.55 -0.30
CA SER A 184 -18.56 26.30 0.07
C SER A 184 -19.85 25.74 -0.55
N SER A 185 -19.75 24.99 -1.65
CA SER A 185 -20.89 24.41 -2.38
C SER A 185 -21.13 22.93 -2.04
N ILE A 186 -20.22 22.30 -1.31
CA ILE A 186 -20.35 20.89 -0.92
C ILE A 186 -21.28 20.77 0.28
N PRO A 187 -22.36 19.97 0.21
CA PRO A 187 -23.25 19.74 1.34
C PRO A 187 -22.49 19.12 2.52
N GLY A 188 -22.83 19.55 3.75
CA GLY A 188 -22.17 19.07 4.98
C GLY A 188 -22.29 17.55 5.23
N ALA A 189 -23.23 16.89 4.58
CA ALA A 189 -23.36 15.42 4.60
C ALA A 189 -22.16 14.67 4.02
N PHE A 190 -21.33 15.34 3.21
CA PHE A 190 -20.10 14.79 2.64
C PHE A 190 -18.84 15.02 3.52
N GLY A 191 -19.03 15.47 4.75
CA GLY A 191 -17.92 15.67 5.69
C GLY A 191 -17.34 17.09 5.66
N ALA A 192 -16.08 17.21 6.09
CA ALA A 192 -15.40 18.50 6.18
C ALA A 192 -15.07 19.06 4.77
N ARG A 193 -15.07 20.40 4.70
CA ARG A 193 -14.67 21.09 3.46
C ARG A 193 -13.24 20.72 3.07
N PRO A 194 -12.98 20.28 1.83
CA PRO A 194 -11.64 19.94 1.42
C PRO A 194 -10.75 21.19 1.37
N PRO A 195 -9.55 21.14 1.95
CA PRO A 195 -8.58 22.23 1.86
C PRO A 195 -7.97 22.30 0.47
N ASN A 196 -7.10 23.30 0.24
CA ASN A 196 -6.27 23.34 -0.95
C ASN A 196 -5.25 22.19 -0.92
N VAL A 197 -5.51 21.13 -1.69
CA VAL A 197 -4.67 19.92 -1.72
C VAL A 197 -3.27 20.14 -2.31
N ALA A 198 -3.02 21.30 -2.94
CA ALA A 198 -1.72 21.64 -3.49
C ALA A 198 -0.81 22.35 -2.47
N GLU A 199 -1.35 22.85 -1.38
CA GLU A 199 -0.57 23.53 -0.33
C GLU A 199 0.15 22.54 0.56
N ALA A 200 1.43 22.79 0.82
CA ALA A 200 2.23 22.01 1.75
C ALA A 200 1.67 22.16 3.18
N GLY A 201 1.45 21.04 3.87
CA GLY A 201 0.91 21.05 5.22
C GLY A 201 -0.60 21.28 5.28
N SER A 202 -1.33 21.19 4.16
CA SER A 202 -2.78 21.21 4.19
C SER A 202 -3.30 20.15 5.16
N ALA A 203 -4.32 20.50 5.95
CA ALA A 203 -4.98 19.61 6.91
C ALA A 203 -5.84 18.52 6.22
N SER A 204 -5.31 17.93 5.14
CA SER A 204 -6.00 16.89 4.38
C SER A 204 -5.97 15.57 5.15
N THR A 205 -7.10 15.22 5.74
CA THR A 205 -7.34 13.95 6.42
C THR A 205 -7.63 12.82 5.42
N ALA A 206 -7.64 11.58 5.89
CA ALA A 206 -8.06 10.44 5.08
C ALA A 206 -9.48 10.61 4.49
N ASP A 207 -10.40 11.19 5.27
CA ASP A 207 -11.77 11.52 4.83
C ASP A 207 -11.76 12.53 3.66
N THR A 208 -10.98 13.59 3.78
CA THR A 208 -10.80 14.58 2.70
C THR A 208 -10.25 13.92 1.43
N TRP A 209 -9.26 13.06 1.56
CA TRP A 209 -8.68 12.34 0.43
C TRP A 209 -9.64 11.31 -0.18
N CYS A 210 -10.48 10.67 0.65
CA CYS A 210 -11.56 9.79 0.18
C CYS A 210 -12.54 10.56 -0.69
N PHE A 211 -13.05 11.67 -0.19
CA PHE A 211 -13.96 12.53 -0.93
C PHE A 211 -13.33 13.06 -2.22
N TRP A 212 -12.07 13.52 -2.15
CA TRP A 212 -11.36 14.01 -3.31
C TRP A 212 -11.15 12.91 -4.37
N LEU A 213 -10.72 11.72 -3.97
CA LEU A 213 -10.53 10.59 -4.88
C LEU A 213 -11.82 10.21 -5.60
N CYS A 214 -12.90 10.12 -4.84
CA CYS A 214 -14.16 9.57 -5.34
C CYS A 214 -14.95 10.58 -6.20
N TYR A 215 -14.89 11.87 -5.87
CA TYR A 215 -15.80 12.85 -6.46
C TYR A 215 -15.10 14.00 -7.17
N LEU A 216 -14.11 14.63 -6.57
CA LEU A 216 -13.47 15.82 -7.15
C LEU A 216 -12.35 15.47 -8.14
N GLY A 217 -11.52 14.51 -7.80
CA GLY A 217 -10.37 14.10 -8.61
C GLY A 217 -10.74 13.67 -10.03
N PRO A 218 -11.78 12.85 -10.24
CA PRO A 218 -12.22 12.47 -11.59
C PRO A 218 -12.61 13.66 -12.48
N ILE A 219 -13.14 14.73 -11.88
CA ILE A 219 -13.51 15.96 -12.58
C ILE A 219 -12.29 16.84 -12.81
N LEU A 220 -11.55 17.15 -11.74
CA LEU A 220 -10.45 18.11 -11.74
C LEU A 220 -9.21 17.65 -12.52
N LEU A 221 -8.93 16.33 -12.54
CA LEU A 221 -7.83 15.74 -13.30
C LEU A 221 -8.16 15.46 -14.76
N SER A 222 -9.44 15.58 -15.15
CA SER A 222 -9.86 15.35 -16.53
C SER A 222 -9.06 16.25 -17.48
N GLN A 223 -8.45 15.64 -18.51
CA GLN A 223 -7.65 16.32 -19.54
C GLN A 223 -6.42 17.10 -19.02
N ARG A 224 -5.96 16.82 -17.79
CA ARG A 224 -4.78 17.50 -17.22
C ARG A 224 -3.47 16.80 -17.50
N PHE A 225 -3.48 15.48 -17.72
CA PHE A 225 -2.29 14.72 -18.06
C PHE A 225 -1.95 14.80 -19.55
N LYS A 226 -0.67 14.81 -19.88
CA LYS A 226 -0.18 14.77 -21.26
C LYS A 226 -0.67 13.52 -22.02
N ARG A 227 -0.80 12.38 -21.32
CA ARG A 227 -1.33 11.12 -21.86
C ARG A 227 -2.55 10.69 -21.06
N ARG A 228 -3.65 10.43 -21.74
CA ARG A 228 -4.93 10.03 -21.13
C ARG A 228 -4.84 8.74 -20.30
N ILE A 229 -3.83 7.90 -20.53
CA ILE A 229 -3.66 6.64 -19.81
C ILE A 229 -3.50 6.86 -18.30
N TYR A 230 -2.81 7.94 -17.86
CA TYR A 230 -2.61 8.25 -16.43
C TYR A 230 -3.91 8.70 -15.77
N PHE A 231 -4.71 9.49 -16.44
CA PHE A 231 -6.05 9.83 -16.00
C PHE A 231 -6.94 8.59 -15.87
N LYS A 232 -6.93 7.72 -16.90
CA LYS A 232 -7.69 6.47 -16.87
C LYS A 232 -7.26 5.58 -15.71
N HIS A 233 -5.96 5.46 -15.45
CA HIS A 233 -5.42 4.68 -14.34
C HIS A 233 -5.91 5.21 -12.98
N PHE A 234 -5.98 6.52 -12.80
CA PHE A 234 -6.58 7.14 -11.61
C PHE A 234 -8.07 6.84 -11.49
N VAL A 235 -8.83 6.97 -12.58
CA VAL A 235 -10.27 6.66 -12.60
C VAL A 235 -10.54 5.19 -12.32
N ASP A 236 -9.71 4.27 -12.88
CA ASP A 236 -9.79 2.83 -12.57
C ASP A 236 -9.66 2.59 -11.05
N LEU A 237 -8.73 3.29 -10.37
CA LEU A 237 -8.61 3.22 -8.90
C LEU A 237 -9.88 3.75 -8.21
N ALA A 238 -10.35 4.94 -8.58
CA ALA A 238 -11.55 5.54 -7.98
C ALA A 238 -12.77 4.60 -8.08
N GLN A 239 -12.95 3.93 -9.22
CA GLN A 239 -14.03 2.97 -9.42
C GLN A 239 -13.91 1.74 -8.50
N LEU A 240 -12.69 1.21 -8.30
CA LEU A 240 -12.45 0.10 -7.37
C LEU A 240 -12.75 0.52 -5.92
N ILE A 241 -12.32 1.73 -5.55
CA ILE A 241 -12.57 2.27 -4.21
C ILE A 241 -14.08 2.49 -3.97
N HIS A 242 -14.83 2.97 -4.96
CA HIS A 242 -16.29 3.07 -4.84
C HIS A 242 -16.96 1.74 -4.52
N ILE A 243 -16.50 0.64 -5.11
CA ILE A 243 -17.03 -0.69 -4.75
C ILE A 243 -16.66 -1.05 -3.30
N CYS A 244 -15.42 -0.77 -2.87
CA CYS A 244 -14.98 -1.04 -1.50
C CYS A 244 -15.75 -0.24 -0.43
N LEU A 245 -16.31 0.91 -0.78
CA LEU A 245 -17.06 1.78 0.13
C LEU A 245 -18.57 1.44 0.22
N GLN A 246 -19.03 0.44 -0.52
CA GLN A 246 -20.41 -0.01 -0.42
C GLN A 246 -20.65 -0.75 0.90
N PHE A 247 -21.83 -0.63 1.46
CA PHE A 247 -22.24 -1.38 2.67
C PHE A 247 -22.41 -2.87 2.40
N GLU A 248 -22.79 -3.22 1.17
CA GLU A 248 -22.97 -4.60 0.73
C GLU A 248 -22.19 -4.83 -0.55
N ILE A 249 -21.43 -5.91 -0.60
CA ILE A 249 -20.59 -6.28 -1.74
C ILE A 249 -20.92 -7.72 -2.15
N THR A 250 -21.23 -7.94 -3.40
CA THR A 250 -21.53 -9.25 -3.97
C THR A 250 -20.26 -10.06 -4.24
N ALA A 251 -20.39 -11.39 -4.34
CA ALA A 251 -19.27 -12.26 -4.73
C ALA A 251 -18.66 -11.88 -6.09
N THR A 252 -19.46 -11.42 -7.03
CA THR A 252 -19.01 -10.93 -8.33
C THR A 252 -18.16 -9.66 -8.19
N GLU A 253 -18.56 -8.74 -7.34
CA GLU A 253 -17.80 -7.51 -7.05
C GLU A 253 -16.49 -7.81 -6.33
N ILE A 254 -16.45 -8.78 -5.43
CA ILE A 254 -15.20 -9.26 -4.81
C ILE A 254 -14.22 -9.75 -5.88
N GLN A 255 -14.68 -10.54 -6.86
CA GLN A 255 -13.83 -10.98 -7.97
C GLN A 255 -13.42 -9.81 -8.87
N LYS A 256 -14.30 -8.85 -9.12
CA LYS A 256 -13.98 -7.62 -9.86
C LYS A 256 -12.88 -6.82 -9.14
N LEU A 257 -12.97 -6.67 -7.82
CA LEU A 257 -11.95 -6.01 -7.01
C LEU A 257 -10.60 -6.74 -7.08
N ARG A 258 -10.61 -8.06 -6.89
CA ARG A 258 -9.40 -8.89 -6.95
C ARG A 258 -8.65 -8.72 -8.27
N ILE A 259 -9.36 -8.87 -9.40
CA ILE A 259 -8.78 -8.73 -10.73
C ILE A 259 -8.44 -7.27 -11.02
N GLY A 260 -9.29 -6.34 -10.60
CA GLY A 260 -9.12 -4.90 -10.82
C GLY A 260 -7.87 -4.35 -10.16
N PHE A 261 -7.67 -4.63 -8.87
CA PHE A 261 -6.46 -4.19 -8.15
C PHE A 261 -5.19 -4.83 -8.71
N ALA A 262 -5.21 -6.12 -9.06
CA ALA A 262 -4.07 -6.77 -9.69
C ALA A 262 -3.66 -6.06 -10.99
N LYS A 263 -4.61 -5.84 -11.90
CA LYS A 263 -4.38 -5.10 -13.15
C LYS A 263 -3.97 -3.65 -12.92
N TRP A 264 -4.49 -3.01 -11.86
CA TRP A 264 -4.14 -1.64 -11.53
C TRP A 264 -2.67 -1.53 -11.12
N VAL A 265 -2.18 -2.45 -10.28
CA VAL A 265 -0.77 -2.49 -9.86
C VAL A 265 0.16 -2.82 -11.02
N GLU A 266 -0.21 -3.79 -11.88
CA GLU A 266 0.58 -4.10 -13.09
C GLU A 266 0.74 -2.88 -14.00
N LYS A 267 -0.34 -2.13 -14.24
CA LYS A 267 -0.27 -0.87 -15.01
C LYS A 267 0.55 0.20 -14.30
N TYR A 268 0.42 0.30 -12.97
CA TYR A 268 1.21 1.25 -12.19
C TYR A 268 2.71 1.00 -12.39
N GLU A 269 3.14 -0.24 -12.29
CA GLU A 269 4.55 -0.60 -12.52
C GLU A 269 4.99 -0.25 -13.96
N GLN A 270 4.22 -0.63 -14.97
CA GLN A 270 4.51 -0.28 -16.35
C GLN A 270 4.64 1.24 -16.56
N TYR A 271 3.75 2.03 -15.98
CA TYR A 271 3.74 3.49 -16.19
C TYR A 271 4.83 4.23 -15.43
N VAL A 272 5.32 3.67 -14.33
CA VAL A 272 6.35 4.28 -13.49
C VAL A 272 7.73 3.71 -13.82
N ILE A 273 7.84 2.39 -14.01
CA ILE A 273 9.13 1.71 -14.26
C ILE A 273 9.62 1.95 -15.70
N ASP A 274 8.74 1.93 -16.70
CA ASP A 274 9.11 2.22 -18.12
C ASP A 274 9.71 3.62 -18.33
N GLN A 275 9.74 4.45 -17.31
CA GLN A 275 10.30 5.81 -17.35
C GLN A 275 11.53 5.99 -16.45
N LEU A 276 11.88 4.96 -15.68
CA LEU A 276 13.11 4.92 -14.87
C LEU A 276 14.26 4.16 -15.59
N SER A 277 13.96 3.53 -16.72
CA SER A 277 14.90 2.92 -17.66
C SER A 277 15.17 3.86 -18.83
#